data_23dafa351ea9e177ccdbf99d47fe027c
#
_entry.id   23dafa351ea9e177ccdbf99d47fe027c
#
_cell.length_a   1.000
_cell.length_b   1.000
_cell.length_c   1.000
_cell.angle_alpha   90.00
_cell.angle_beta   90.00
_cell.angle_gamma   90.00
#
_symmetry.space_group_name_H-M   'P 1'
#
loop_
_entity.id
_entity.type
_entity.pdbx_description
1 polymer ?
#
loop_
_entity_poly.entity_id
_entity_poly.type
_entity_poly.pdbx_seq_one_letter_code
_entity_poly.pdbx_strand_id
1 'polypeptide(L)'
;MNLCCGCFVRPLFLYERSFNMYTLKTNASFDSAHFLAGYEGKCSNIHGHHWTVEIEVGSNSLEMGGNNRGMIVDFSRLKTDLKNIADALDHCLIVEIGSLKRRTLDVLEEEHFKVVEVMFRPTAENFAKFFYEEMKQKGYHVLKATVYETPNNCAAYME
;
A
#
# COMPACT_ATOMS: atom_id res chain seq x y z
N MET A 1 7.67 73.85 -5.80
CA MET A 1 7.51 73.00 -4.59
C MET A 1 6.43 71.98 -4.88
N ASN A 2 6.80 70.82 -5.31
CA ASN A 2 5.87 69.70 -5.50
C ASN A 2 6.49 68.45 -4.90
N LEU A 3 5.94 68.02 -3.76
CA LEU A 3 6.27 66.80 -3.08
C LEU A 3 5.50 65.64 -3.73
N CYS A 4 6.21 64.78 -4.39
CA CYS A 4 5.67 63.48 -4.90
C CYS A 4 5.62 62.48 -3.74
N CYS A 5 4.38 62.12 -3.37
CA CYS A 5 4.10 61.08 -2.41
C CYS A 5 4.35 59.73 -3.10
N GLY A 6 5.47 59.09 -2.79
CA GLY A 6 5.78 57.74 -3.30
C GLY A 6 4.96 56.68 -2.52
N CYS A 7 3.93 56.12 -3.14
CA CYS A 7 3.26 54.93 -2.66
C CYS A 7 4.20 53.74 -2.74
N PHE A 8 4.78 53.30 -1.63
CA PHE A 8 5.47 52.02 -1.54
C PHE A 8 4.40 50.93 -1.46
N VAL A 9 4.12 50.31 -2.60
CA VAL A 9 3.35 49.07 -2.63
C VAL A 9 4.27 47.97 -2.12
N ARG A 10 4.04 47.54 -0.91
CA ARG A 10 4.69 46.30 -0.41
C ARG A 10 4.20 45.12 -1.27
N PRO A 11 5.11 44.32 -1.85
CA PRO A 11 4.68 43.09 -2.50
C PRO A 11 4.03 42.17 -1.46
N LEU A 12 2.83 41.71 -1.75
CA LEU A 12 2.15 40.68 -1.01
C LEU A 12 2.98 39.39 -1.22
N PHE A 13 3.89 39.09 -0.30
CA PHE A 13 4.50 37.78 -0.25
C PHE A 13 3.37 36.80 0.06
N LEU A 14 2.91 36.09 -0.94
CA LEU A 14 2.16 34.85 -0.77
C LEU A 14 3.07 33.93 0.04
N TYR A 15 2.78 33.81 1.32
CA TYR A 15 3.41 32.85 2.22
C TYR A 15 2.93 31.47 1.75
N GLU A 16 3.70 30.86 0.83
CA GLU A 16 3.53 29.45 0.54
C GLU A 16 3.73 28.71 1.86
N ARG A 17 2.63 28.17 2.40
CA ARG A 17 2.71 27.25 3.53
C ARG A 17 3.46 26.02 3.02
N SER A 18 4.77 25.96 3.27
CA SER A 18 5.51 24.73 3.13
C SER A 18 4.92 23.74 4.15
N PHE A 19 4.18 22.76 3.67
CA PHE A 19 3.74 21.65 4.51
C PHE A 19 4.95 20.77 4.76
N ASN A 20 5.63 20.98 5.88
CA ASN A 20 6.67 20.08 6.34
C ASN A 20 5.97 18.81 6.83
N MET A 21 6.24 17.70 6.20
CA MET A 21 5.72 16.38 6.55
C MET A 21 6.89 15.44 6.81
N TYR A 22 6.81 14.72 7.92
CA TYR A 22 7.69 13.59 8.17
C TYR A 22 7.10 12.35 7.51
N THR A 23 7.93 11.53 6.87
CA THR A 23 7.47 10.26 6.30
C THR A 23 8.31 9.09 6.82
N LEU A 24 7.68 7.95 7.00
CA LEU A 24 8.33 6.67 7.27
C LEU A 24 7.96 5.67 6.20
N LYS A 25 8.91 4.82 5.85
CA LYS A 25 8.71 3.76 4.88
C LYS A 25 9.18 2.42 5.44
N THR A 26 8.40 1.36 5.20
CA THR A 26 8.76 -0.02 5.50
C THR A 26 8.27 -0.93 4.38
N ASN A 27 8.77 -2.14 4.37
CA ASN A 27 8.34 -3.16 3.41
C ASN A 27 8.12 -4.52 4.08
N ALA A 28 7.35 -5.36 3.39
CA ALA A 28 7.19 -6.78 3.66
C ALA A 28 7.10 -7.52 2.34
N SER A 29 7.27 -8.83 2.35
CA SER A 29 7.12 -9.67 1.16
C SER A 29 6.30 -10.92 1.48
N PHE A 30 5.70 -11.51 0.44
CA PHE A 30 4.99 -12.78 0.49
C PHE A 30 5.13 -13.50 -0.85
N ASP A 31 5.13 -14.82 -0.81
CA ASP A 31 5.17 -15.68 -1.99
C ASP A 31 3.77 -16.25 -2.24
N SER A 32 3.18 -15.99 -3.39
CA SER A 32 1.87 -16.52 -3.70
C SER A 32 1.67 -16.77 -5.17
N ALA A 33 0.79 -17.74 -5.47
CA ALA A 33 0.29 -17.98 -6.82
C ALA A 33 -0.99 -17.17 -7.04
N HIS A 34 -1.22 -16.79 -8.29
CA HIS A 34 -2.44 -16.16 -8.77
C HIS A 34 -2.68 -16.45 -10.26
N PHE A 35 -3.79 -15.98 -10.77
CA PHE A 35 -4.08 -15.91 -12.21
C PHE A 35 -5.11 -14.83 -12.50
N LEU A 36 -5.19 -14.41 -13.76
CA LEU A 36 -6.15 -13.39 -14.21
C LEU A 36 -7.27 -14.05 -15.02
N ALA A 37 -8.42 -14.28 -14.39
CA ALA A 37 -9.56 -14.90 -15.06
C ALA A 37 -10.04 -14.06 -16.25
N GLY A 38 -10.28 -14.71 -17.40
CA GLY A 38 -10.73 -14.04 -18.63
C GLY A 38 -9.69 -13.14 -19.29
N TYR A 39 -8.41 -13.23 -18.91
CA TYR A 39 -7.33 -12.50 -19.56
C TYR A 39 -6.82 -13.24 -20.79
N GLU A 40 -6.61 -12.51 -21.89
CA GLU A 40 -6.03 -13.05 -23.13
C GLU A 40 -4.50 -12.95 -23.07
N GLY A 41 -3.84 -13.92 -22.46
CA GLY A 41 -2.38 -13.96 -22.34
C GLY A 41 -1.91 -14.96 -21.29
N LYS A 42 -0.60 -15.07 -21.11
CA LYS A 42 0.02 -16.08 -20.23
C LYS A 42 -0.43 -15.98 -18.76
N CYS A 43 -0.78 -14.78 -18.30
CA CYS A 43 -1.23 -14.57 -16.93
C CYS A 43 -2.63 -15.13 -16.64
N SER A 44 -3.35 -15.65 -17.62
CA SER A 44 -4.56 -16.46 -17.41
C SER A 44 -4.28 -17.82 -16.78
N ASN A 45 -3.04 -18.30 -16.84
CA ASN A 45 -2.61 -19.54 -16.18
C ASN A 45 -2.17 -19.24 -14.75
N ILE A 46 -2.29 -20.23 -13.85
CA ILE A 46 -1.76 -20.13 -12.49
C ILE A 46 -0.24 -19.99 -12.57
N HIS A 47 0.27 -18.94 -11.93
CA HIS A 47 1.70 -18.65 -11.81
C HIS A 47 1.95 -17.94 -10.49
N GLY A 48 3.22 -17.79 -10.09
CA GLY A 48 3.57 -17.22 -8.80
C GLY A 48 4.62 -16.14 -8.90
N HIS A 49 4.61 -15.28 -7.87
CA HIS A 49 5.58 -14.21 -7.70
C HIS A 49 6.05 -14.12 -6.26
N HIS A 50 7.26 -13.59 -6.10
CA HIS A 50 7.72 -13.02 -4.84
C HIS A 50 7.28 -11.55 -4.79
N TRP A 51 6.12 -11.32 -4.19
CA TRP A 51 5.57 -9.99 -4.04
C TRP A 51 6.32 -9.20 -2.98
N THR A 52 6.63 -7.95 -3.27
CA THR A 52 7.14 -7.02 -2.27
C THR A 52 6.17 -5.85 -2.13
N VAL A 53 5.78 -5.56 -0.91
CA VAL A 53 4.88 -4.45 -0.58
C VAL A 53 5.66 -3.41 0.20
N GLU A 54 5.58 -2.17 -0.24
CA GLU A 54 6.16 -1.00 0.41
C GLU A 54 5.04 -0.06 0.85
N ILE A 55 5.04 0.34 2.11
CA ILE A 55 4.09 1.31 2.68
C ILE A 55 4.85 2.55 3.13
N GLU A 56 4.35 3.71 2.72
CA GLU A 56 4.79 5.02 3.19
C GLU A 56 3.67 5.67 4.01
N VAL A 57 4.00 6.06 5.25
CA VAL A 57 3.08 6.76 6.16
C VAL A 57 3.66 8.11 6.52
N GLY A 58 2.80 9.09 6.80
CA GLY A 58 3.22 10.46 7.08
C GLY A 58 2.57 11.07 8.32
N SER A 59 3.20 12.13 8.83
CA SER A 59 2.64 13.00 9.86
C SER A 59 3.23 14.41 9.76
N ASN A 60 2.42 15.41 10.06
CA ASN A 60 2.88 16.80 10.15
C ASN A 60 3.57 17.11 11.49
N SER A 61 3.51 16.20 12.45
CA SER A 61 4.09 16.36 13.78
C SER A 61 4.67 15.05 14.29
N LEU A 62 5.59 15.17 15.24
CA LEU A 62 6.13 14.05 15.99
C LEU A 62 5.48 13.97 17.37
N GLU A 63 5.45 12.77 17.95
CA GLU A 63 5.00 12.57 19.32
C GLU A 63 5.85 13.41 20.30
N MET A 64 5.18 14.13 21.19
CA MET A 64 5.85 15.05 22.12
C MET A 64 6.27 14.38 23.44
N GLY A 65 5.77 13.17 23.72
CA GLY A 65 6.03 12.49 24.99
C GLY A 65 5.92 10.98 24.88
N GLY A 66 6.13 10.30 26.02
CA GLY A 66 6.06 8.85 26.10
C GLY A 66 7.21 8.14 25.40
N ASN A 67 7.03 6.85 25.15
CA ASN A 67 8.04 5.97 24.56
C ASN A 67 8.35 6.34 23.10
N ASN A 68 7.38 6.93 22.37
CA ASN A 68 7.51 7.29 20.97
C ASN A 68 7.92 8.76 20.75
N ARG A 69 8.42 9.44 21.79
CA ARG A 69 8.83 10.84 21.68
C ARG A 69 9.84 11.05 20.55
N GLY A 70 9.53 11.99 19.65
CA GLY A 70 10.34 12.29 18.48
C GLY A 70 10.11 11.36 17.29
N MET A 71 9.06 10.52 17.31
CA MET A 71 8.69 9.59 16.24
C MET A 71 7.30 9.91 15.68
N ILE A 72 7.00 9.47 14.46
CA ILE A 72 5.63 9.37 13.94
C ILE A 72 4.95 8.14 14.57
N VAL A 73 5.66 7.01 14.52
CA VAL A 73 5.27 5.72 15.05
C VAL A 73 6.55 4.87 15.20
N ASP A 74 6.50 3.87 16.08
CA ASP A 74 7.59 2.89 16.19
C ASP A 74 7.68 2.04 14.91
N PHE A 75 8.88 1.92 14.33
CA PHE A 75 9.13 1.11 13.13
C PHE A 75 8.78 -0.36 13.32
N SER A 76 9.00 -0.91 14.52
CA SER A 76 8.69 -2.31 14.81
C SER A 76 7.19 -2.56 14.73
N ARG A 77 6.37 -1.62 15.23
CA ARG A 77 4.92 -1.69 15.12
C ARG A 77 4.46 -1.60 13.67
N LEU A 78 4.92 -0.58 12.94
CA LEU A 78 4.56 -0.40 11.53
C LEU A 78 4.92 -1.64 10.68
N LYS A 79 6.14 -2.17 10.89
CA LYS A 79 6.62 -3.37 10.20
C LYS A 79 5.81 -4.62 10.56
N THR A 80 5.49 -4.82 11.84
CA THR A 80 4.70 -5.95 12.30
C THR A 80 3.29 -5.93 11.71
N ASP A 81 2.65 -4.76 11.71
CA ASP A 81 1.32 -4.59 11.15
C ASP A 81 1.27 -4.89 9.64
N LEU A 82 2.24 -4.39 8.88
CA LEU A 82 2.35 -4.69 7.45
C LEU A 82 2.64 -6.18 7.21
N LYS A 83 3.57 -6.75 7.99
CA LYS A 83 3.94 -8.16 7.87
C LYS A 83 2.76 -9.09 8.14
N ASN A 84 1.93 -8.81 9.13
CA ASN A 84 0.75 -9.62 9.44
C ASN A 84 -0.25 -9.66 8.28
N ILE A 85 -0.39 -8.56 7.53
CA ILE A 85 -1.25 -8.53 6.33
C ILE A 85 -0.61 -9.37 5.21
N ALA A 86 0.69 -9.21 4.98
CA ALA A 86 1.42 -9.96 3.97
C ALA A 86 1.42 -11.48 4.26
N ASP A 87 1.65 -11.89 5.52
CA ASP A 87 1.67 -13.29 5.94
C ASP A 87 0.32 -14.00 5.74
N ALA A 88 -0.79 -13.25 5.75
CA ALA A 88 -2.10 -13.82 5.43
C ALA A 88 -2.20 -14.30 3.97
N LEU A 89 -1.45 -13.65 3.08
CA LEU A 89 -1.38 -13.95 1.65
C LEU A 89 -0.17 -14.82 1.27
N ASP A 90 0.64 -15.20 2.26
CA ASP A 90 1.86 -15.96 2.00
C ASP A 90 1.58 -17.46 1.82
N HIS A 91 2.30 -18.09 0.88
CA HIS A 91 2.20 -19.51 0.53
C HIS A 91 0.76 -19.96 0.24
N CYS A 92 0.04 -19.22 -0.62
CA CYS A 92 -1.32 -19.57 -1.02
C CYS A 92 -1.60 -19.35 -2.51
N LEU A 93 -2.72 -19.85 -2.97
CA LEU A 93 -3.32 -19.48 -4.24
C LEU A 93 -4.35 -18.35 -3.98
N ILE A 94 -4.10 -17.16 -4.54
CA ILE A 94 -5.02 -16.03 -4.44
C ILE A 94 -5.94 -16.03 -5.65
N VAL A 95 -7.25 -16.05 -5.42
CA VAL A 95 -8.27 -16.11 -6.48
C VAL A 95 -9.32 -15.01 -6.29
N GLU A 96 -9.74 -14.41 -7.40
CA GLU A 96 -10.92 -13.53 -7.41
C GLU A 96 -12.19 -14.37 -7.17
N ILE A 97 -13.08 -13.94 -6.30
CA ILE A 97 -14.34 -14.63 -6.01
C ILE A 97 -15.12 -14.84 -7.32
N GLY A 98 -15.55 -16.09 -7.53
CA GLY A 98 -16.29 -16.49 -8.73
C GLY A 98 -15.42 -16.76 -9.98
N SER A 99 -14.11 -16.60 -9.91
CA SER A 99 -13.21 -16.88 -11.04
C SER A 99 -12.95 -18.37 -11.26
N LEU A 100 -13.09 -19.19 -10.21
CA LEU A 100 -13.03 -20.65 -10.28
C LEU A 100 -14.42 -21.28 -10.04
N LYS A 101 -14.64 -22.44 -10.61
CA LYS A 101 -15.83 -23.26 -10.31
C LYS A 101 -15.73 -23.76 -8.87
N ARG A 102 -16.83 -23.76 -8.13
CA ARG A 102 -16.88 -24.24 -6.74
C ARG A 102 -16.26 -25.63 -6.58
N ARG A 103 -16.56 -26.57 -7.45
CA ARG A 103 -15.96 -27.92 -7.43
C ARG A 103 -14.43 -27.93 -7.49
N THR A 104 -13.80 -26.92 -8.13
CA THR A 104 -12.34 -26.79 -8.17
C THR A 104 -11.80 -26.34 -6.83
N LEU A 105 -12.47 -25.37 -6.20
CA LEU A 105 -12.14 -24.92 -4.85
C LEU A 105 -12.28 -26.05 -3.84
N ASP A 106 -13.38 -26.82 -3.91
CA ASP A 106 -13.64 -27.97 -3.02
C ASP A 106 -12.48 -28.99 -3.11
N VAL A 107 -12.01 -29.33 -4.31
CA VAL A 107 -10.89 -30.27 -4.48
C VAL A 107 -9.59 -29.70 -3.92
N LEU A 108 -9.31 -28.41 -4.10
CA LEU A 108 -8.11 -27.78 -3.54
C LEU A 108 -8.15 -27.79 -1.99
N GLU A 109 -9.33 -27.55 -1.40
CA GLU A 109 -9.54 -27.64 0.05
C GLU A 109 -9.38 -29.10 0.57
N GLU A 110 -9.91 -30.11 -0.14
CA GLU A 110 -9.76 -31.53 0.19
C GLU A 110 -8.28 -31.96 0.15
N GLU A 111 -7.50 -31.43 -0.78
CA GLU A 111 -6.06 -31.67 -0.89
C GLU A 111 -5.21 -30.78 0.06
N HIS A 112 -5.86 -30.01 0.92
CA HIS A 112 -5.26 -29.13 1.92
C HIS A 112 -4.41 -27.99 1.35
N PHE A 113 -4.68 -27.53 0.14
CA PHE A 113 -4.06 -26.32 -0.40
C PHE A 113 -4.69 -25.07 0.24
N LYS A 114 -3.84 -24.13 0.62
CA LYS A 114 -4.31 -22.81 1.10
C LYS A 114 -4.78 -21.97 -0.09
N VAL A 115 -6.08 -21.71 -0.15
CA VAL A 115 -6.69 -20.79 -1.13
C VAL A 115 -7.21 -19.56 -0.39
N VAL A 116 -6.92 -18.38 -0.92
CA VAL A 116 -7.44 -17.10 -0.40
C VAL A 116 -8.31 -16.47 -1.48
N GLU A 117 -9.61 -16.38 -1.21
CA GLU A 117 -10.56 -15.71 -2.09
C GLU A 117 -10.60 -14.21 -1.77
N VAL A 118 -10.41 -13.37 -2.78
CA VAL A 118 -10.44 -11.91 -2.67
C VAL A 118 -11.56 -11.32 -3.53
N MET A 119 -12.09 -10.15 -3.14
CA MET A 119 -13.18 -9.46 -3.85
C MET A 119 -12.71 -8.69 -5.08
N PHE A 120 -11.45 -8.79 -5.43
CA PHE A 120 -10.83 -8.05 -6.52
C PHE A 120 -9.97 -8.97 -7.40
N ARG A 121 -9.75 -8.57 -8.64
CA ARG A 121 -8.81 -9.25 -9.53
C ARG A 121 -7.40 -9.10 -8.96
N PRO A 122 -6.64 -10.20 -8.74
CA PRO A 122 -5.34 -10.16 -8.06
C PRO A 122 -4.21 -9.60 -8.96
N THR A 123 -4.27 -8.29 -9.24
CA THR A 123 -3.24 -7.51 -9.95
C THR A 123 -2.45 -6.67 -8.97
N ALA A 124 -1.26 -6.21 -9.36
CA ALA A 124 -0.41 -5.36 -8.53
C ALA A 124 -1.12 -4.06 -8.10
N GLU A 125 -1.95 -3.48 -8.99
CA GLU A 125 -2.73 -2.27 -8.72
C GLU A 125 -3.76 -2.49 -7.62
N ASN A 126 -4.50 -3.60 -7.69
CA ASN A 126 -5.51 -3.94 -6.69
C ASN A 126 -4.88 -4.35 -5.36
N PHE A 127 -3.75 -5.05 -5.37
CA PHE A 127 -2.98 -5.30 -4.16
C PHE A 127 -2.47 -4.00 -3.54
N ALA A 128 -1.98 -3.04 -4.34
CA ALA A 128 -1.53 -1.75 -3.80
C ALA A 128 -2.68 -1.03 -3.08
N LYS A 129 -3.87 -1.00 -3.66
CA LYS A 129 -5.07 -0.46 -3.02
C LYS A 129 -5.43 -1.24 -1.75
N PHE A 130 -5.44 -2.57 -1.80
CA PHE A 130 -5.76 -3.42 -0.67
C PHE A 130 -4.83 -3.13 0.53
N PHE A 131 -3.51 -3.14 0.34
CA PHE A 131 -2.55 -2.85 1.41
C PHE A 131 -2.66 -1.43 1.93
N TYR A 132 -2.96 -0.46 1.07
CA TYR A 132 -3.23 0.92 1.47
C TYR A 132 -4.41 0.99 2.45
N GLU A 133 -5.54 0.39 2.08
CA GLU A 133 -6.76 0.40 2.89
C GLU A 133 -6.59 -0.38 4.21
N GLU A 134 -5.95 -1.54 4.19
CA GLU A 134 -5.69 -2.33 5.39
C GLU A 134 -4.81 -1.57 6.40
N MET A 135 -3.77 -0.88 5.93
CA MET A 135 -2.93 -0.06 6.80
C MET A 135 -3.65 1.18 7.30
N LYS A 136 -4.50 1.81 6.47
CA LYS A 136 -5.36 2.92 6.85
C LYS A 136 -6.35 2.52 7.95
N GLN A 137 -6.97 1.32 7.86
CA GLN A 137 -7.86 0.78 8.90
C GLN A 137 -7.13 0.52 10.23
N LYS A 138 -5.84 0.26 10.22
CA LYS A 138 -5.00 0.16 11.42
C LYS A 138 -4.68 1.53 12.05
N GLY A 139 -5.16 2.63 11.46
CA GLY A 139 -5.02 3.98 11.97
C GLY A 139 -3.78 4.73 11.48
N TYR A 140 -3.08 4.22 10.47
CA TYR A 140 -1.97 4.94 9.86
C TYR A 140 -2.45 6.00 8.86
N HIS A 141 -1.80 7.15 8.83
CA HIS A 141 -1.94 8.10 7.73
C HIS A 141 -1.06 7.63 6.58
N VAL A 142 -1.62 6.73 5.76
CA VAL A 142 -0.93 6.16 4.61
C VAL A 142 -0.87 7.19 3.49
N LEU A 143 0.32 7.45 2.99
CA LEU A 143 0.55 8.33 1.84
C LEU A 143 0.57 7.54 0.54
N LYS A 144 1.17 6.34 0.59
CA LYS A 144 1.38 5.51 -0.59
C LYS A 144 1.56 4.05 -0.20
N ALA A 145 0.97 3.18 -0.99
CA ALA A 145 1.30 1.76 -1.02
C ALA A 145 1.84 1.40 -2.41
N THR A 146 2.97 0.68 -2.47
CA THR A 146 3.55 0.19 -3.72
C THR A 146 3.70 -1.31 -3.64
N VAL A 147 3.22 -2.03 -4.65
CA VAL A 147 3.34 -3.48 -4.75
C VAL A 147 4.15 -3.83 -5.98
N TYR A 148 5.23 -4.55 -5.77
CA TYR A 148 6.10 -5.08 -6.80
C TYR A 148 5.69 -6.53 -7.09
N GLU A 149 5.25 -6.80 -8.30
CA GLU A 149 5.00 -8.15 -8.81
C GLU A 149 6.31 -8.84 -9.18
N THR A 150 7.25 -8.04 -9.71
CA THR A 150 8.63 -8.44 -10.01
C THR A 150 9.57 -7.31 -9.62
N PRO A 151 10.88 -7.52 -9.55
CA PRO A 151 11.82 -6.43 -9.24
C PRO A 151 11.73 -5.21 -10.18
N ASN A 152 11.18 -5.41 -11.38
CA ASN A 152 11.13 -4.39 -12.43
C ASN A 152 9.71 -3.82 -12.68
N ASN A 153 8.68 -4.46 -12.15
CA ASN A 153 7.27 -4.07 -12.38
C ASN A 153 6.55 -3.88 -11.06
N CYS A 154 6.01 -2.72 -10.86
CA CYS A 154 5.21 -2.41 -9.68
C CYS A 154 4.03 -1.50 -10.02
N ALA A 155 3.04 -1.50 -9.16
CA ALA A 155 1.95 -0.53 -9.14
C ALA A 155 1.91 0.18 -7.79
N ALA A 156 1.38 1.40 -7.76
CA ALA A 156 1.22 2.15 -6.54
C ALA A 156 -0.19 2.75 -6.45
N TYR A 157 -0.69 2.85 -5.22
CA TYR A 157 -1.94 3.52 -4.89
C TYR A 157 -1.70 4.62 -3.86
N MET A 158 -2.36 5.77 -4.06
CA MET A 158 -2.32 7.00 -3.24
C MET A 158 -3.70 7.64 -3.27
N GLU A 159 -4.11 8.28 -2.18
CA GLU A 159 -5.28 9.17 -2.08
C GLU A 159 -4.88 10.61 -1.72
#